data_3711ed412a23f5d71f616a5772d0a9c7
#
_entry.id   3711ed412a23f5d71f616a5772d0a9c7
#
_cell.length_a   1.000
_cell.length_b   1.000
_cell.length_c   1.000
_cell.angle_alpha   90.00
_cell.angle_beta   90.00
_cell.angle_gamma   90.00
#
_symmetry.space_group_name_H-M   'P 1'
#
loop_
_entity.id
_entity.type
_entity.pdbx_description
1 polymer ?
#
loop_
_entity_poly.entity_id
_entity_poly.type
_entity_poly.pdbx_seq_one_letter_code
_entity_poly.pdbx_strand_id
1 'polypeptide(L)'
;MKILLKKKKNDQFQFVDLKQNTLPYIAVMRFGAWLLIFLRKEQYRMKLVLAEKPSVAMSLSKVIGANQRGDGYMEGNGYIVSWCVGHLVELSQPEAYDEKYAKWRYDDLPILPEYWQYQVSTSTKKQFGILKKLMLRKDVESLICATDAGREGELIFRLVYHQCGCKKPVERLWISSMEDSAIREGFQKLRPGTEYDALYEAALCRERAD
;
A
#
# COMPACT_ATOMS: atom_id res chain seq x y z
N MET A 1 21.02 -1.21 -5.17
CA MET A 1 21.98 -2.03 -5.92
C MET A 1 22.81 -1.12 -6.81
N LYS A 2 24.14 -1.03 -6.64
CA LYS A 2 25.02 -0.26 -7.54
C LYS A 2 25.66 -1.26 -8.50
N ILE A 3 25.29 -1.19 -9.76
CA ILE A 3 25.86 -2.02 -10.84
C ILE A 3 26.85 -1.17 -11.61
N LEU A 4 28.05 -1.65 -11.80
CA LEU A 4 29.06 -0.99 -12.60
C LEU A 4 29.23 -1.73 -13.93
N LEU A 5 29.24 -0.98 -15.02
CA LEU A 5 29.51 -1.53 -16.36
C LEU A 5 31.00 -1.40 -16.62
N LYS A 6 31.71 -2.53 -16.75
CA LYS A 6 33.13 -2.55 -17.16
C LYS A 6 33.25 -2.99 -18.61
N LYS A 7 33.94 -2.20 -19.42
CA LYS A 7 34.28 -2.52 -20.80
C LYS A 7 35.51 -3.46 -20.81
N LYS A 8 35.41 -4.62 -21.45
CA LYS A 8 36.53 -5.52 -21.70
C LYS A 8 37.09 -5.28 -23.11
N LYS A 9 38.35 -5.70 -23.35
CA LYS A 9 38.95 -5.76 -24.70
C LYS A 9 38.05 -6.63 -25.59
N ASN A 10 37.62 -6.14 -26.73
CA ASN A 10 36.69 -6.72 -27.71
C ASN A 10 35.23 -6.25 -27.58
N ASP A 11 34.97 -5.02 -27.15
CA ASP A 11 33.61 -4.41 -27.09
C ASP A 11 32.59 -5.27 -26.31
N GLN A 12 33.03 -6.10 -25.42
CA GLN A 12 32.19 -6.83 -24.48
C GLN A 12 32.05 -6.04 -23.17
N PHE A 13 30.86 -5.98 -22.63
CA PHE A 13 30.56 -5.34 -21.35
C PHE A 13 30.24 -6.42 -20.30
N GLN A 14 30.77 -6.25 -19.12
CA GLN A 14 30.46 -7.11 -17.97
C GLN A 14 29.77 -6.29 -16.88
N PHE A 15 28.65 -6.79 -16.40
CA PHE A 15 27.98 -6.24 -15.23
C PHE A 15 28.67 -6.75 -13.96
N VAL A 16 28.98 -5.82 -13.07
CA VAL A 16 29.55 -6.15 -11.77
C VAL A 16 28.61 -5.59 -10.70
N ASP A 17 28.01 -6.48 -9.91
CA ASP A 17 27.34 -6.07 -8.69
C ASP A 17 28.41 -5.76 -7.63
N LEU A 18 28.41 -4.54 -7.12
CA LEU A 18 29.37 -4.10 -6.12
C LEU A 18 29.22 -4.80 -4.76
N LYS A 19 28.16 -5.57 -4.56
CA LYS A 19 27.94 -6.39 -3.35
C LYS A 19 28.21 -7.88 -3.54
N GLN A 20 28.19 -8.37 -4.78
CA GLN A 20 28.52 -9.76 -5.11
C GLN A 20 29.48 -9.75 -6.32
N ASN A 21 30.69 -10.18 -6.14
CA ASN A 21 31.80 -10.01 -7.09
C ASN A 21 31.61 -10.57 -8.51
N THR A 22 30.54 -11.27 -8.83
CA THR A 22 30.24 -11.72 -10.21
C THR A 22 28.78 -12.15 -10.36
N LEU A 23 28.05 -11.62 -11.35
CA LEU A 23 26.81 -12.21 -11.84
C LEU A 23 27.17 -13.22 -12.97
N PRO A 24 26.58 -14.44 -12.97
CA PRO A 24 26.95 -15.50 -13.91
C PRO A 24 26.31 -15.37 -15.30
N TYR A 25 25.93 -14.19 -15.76
CA TYR A 25 25.34 -14.00 -17.07
C TYR A 25 26.17 -13.09 -17.97
N ILE A 26 26.89 -13.70 -18.89
CA ILE A 26 27.50 -13.00 -20.04
C ILE A 26 26.40 -12.84 -21.08
N ALA A 27 25.73 -11.68 -21.10
CA ALA A 27 24.85 -11.30 -22.21
C ALA A 27 25.68 -10.53 -23.23
N VAL A 28 26.09 -11.22 -24.29
CA VAL A 28 26.63 -10.55 -25.49
C VAL A 28 25.44 -9.97 -26.25
N MET A 29 25.19 -8.67 -26.06
CA MET A 29 24.16 -7.98 -26.84
C MET A 29 24.73 -6.82 -27.64
N ARG A 30 24.57 -6.89 -28.94
CA ARG A 30 24.94 -5.90 -29.97
C ARG A 30 23.90 -4.75 -30.08
N PHE A 31 23.13 -4.44 -29.02
CA PHE A 31 22.05 -3.43 -29.07
C PHE A 31 22.02 -2.53 -27.83
N GLY A 32 22.72 -1.40 -27.90
CA GLY A 32 22.79 -0.43 -26.80
C GLY A 32 21.45 0.22 -26.37
N ALA A 33 20.46 0.29 -27.25
CA ALA A 33 19.16 0.94 -26.94
C ALA A 33 18.22 0.02 -26.13
N TRP A 34 18.19 -1.29 -26.42
CA TRP A 34 17.33 -2.25 -25.72
C TRP A 34 17.77 -2.51 -24.29
N LEU A 35 19.07 -2.49 -24.04
CA LEU A 35 19.62 -2.68 -22.69
C LEU A 35 19.25 -1.55 -21.73
N LEU A 36 19.27 -0.30 -22.23
CA LEU A 36 18.82 0.86 -21.44
C LEU A 36 17.33 0.83 -21.12
N ILE A 37 16.51 0.32 -22.04
CA ILE A 37 15.05 0.15 -21.82
C ILE A 37 14.78 -0.96 -20.82
N PHE A 38 15.50 -2.08 -20.89
CA PHE A 38 15.32 -3.22 -19.95
C PHE A 38 15.77 -2.84 -18.54
N LEU A 39 16.94 -2.22 -18.37
CA LEU A 39 17.43 -1.72 -17.09
C LEU A 39 16.53 -0.62 -16.50
N ARG A 40 15.93 0.23 -17.37
CA ARG A 40 14.99 1.25 -16.93
C ARG A 40 13.64 0.66 -16.47
N LYS A 41 13.27 -0.51 -16.99
CA LYS A 41 12.01 -1.17 -16.64
C LYS A 41 12.09 -1.93 -15.32
N GLU A 42 13.25 -2.49 -14.94
CA GLU A 42 13.44 -3.11 -13.62
C GLU A 42 13.64 -2.11 -12.48
N GLN A 43 14.02 -0.87 -12.79
CA GLN A 43 14.39 0.12 -11.79
C GLN A 43 13.19 0.81 -11.11
N TYR A 44 11.93 0.49 -11.48
CA TYR A 44 10.74 1.23 -11.05
C TYR A 44 9.56 0.34 -10.60
N ARG A 45 9.86 -0.81 -10.00
CA ARG A 45 8.80 -1.59 -9.35
C ARG A 45 8.77 -1.28 -7.86
N MET A 46 7.74 -0.54 -7.45
CA MET A 46 7.57 -0.14 -6.06
C MET A 46 6.44 -0.93 -5.42
N LYS A 47 6.58 -1.23 -4.13
CA LYS A 47 5.47 -1.72 -3.29
C LYS A 47 5.00 -0.59 -2.38
N LEU A 48 3.70 -0.33 -2.36
CA LEU A 48 3.11 0.66 -1.47
C LEU A 48 2.67 -0.01 -0.17
N VAL A 49 3.31 0.37 0.93
CA VAL A 49 2.95 -0.05 2.29
C VAL A 49 2.01 0.98 2.88
N LEU A 50 0.84 0.56 3.34
CA LEU A 50 -0.14 1.43 3.99
C LEU A 50 -0.29 1.06 5.46
N ALA A 51 0.20 1.94 6.34
CA ALA A 51 0.06 1.83 7.78
C ALA A 51 -1.21 2.54 8.26
N GLU A 52 -1.66 2.21 9.48
CA GLU A 52 -2.84 2.87 10.08
C GLU A 52 -2.52 4.28 10.60
N LYS A 53 -1.29 4.48 11.13
CA LYS A 53 -0.88 5.72 11.80
C LYS A 53 0.50 6.19 11.31
N PRO A 54 0.78 7.50 11.36
CA PRO A 54 2.09 8.04 10.97
C PRO A 54 3.26 7.42 11.73
N SER A 55 3.11 7.19 13.04
CA SER A 55 4.15 6.60 13.90
C SER A 55 4.54 5.19 13.45
N VAL A 56 3.54 4.37 13.12
CA VAL A 56 3.74 3.01 12.59
C VAL A 56 4.46 3.07 11.24
N ALA A 57 4.02 3.97 10.34
CA ALA A 57 4.67 4.17 9.06
C ALA A 57 6.15 4.53 9.20
N MET A 58 6.51 5.40 10.16
CA MET A 58 7.90 5.77 10.42
C MET A 58 8.73 4.57 10.90
N SER A 59 8.20 3.74 11.80
CA SER A 59 8.87 2.53 12.28
C SER A 59 9.11 1.53 11.14
N LEU A 60 8.09 1.28 10.32
CA LEU A 60 8.20 0.42 9.14
C LEU A 60 9.23 0.96 8.15
N SER A 61 9.16 2.26 7.81
CA SER A 61 10.06 2.92 6.86
C SER A 61 11.52 2.78 7.25
N LYS A 62 11.83 2.98 8.52
CA LYS A 62 13.18 2.85 9.06
C LYS A 62 13.74 1.44 8.85
N VAL A 63 12.94 0.42 9.14
CA VAL A 63 13.37 -0.99 9.08
C VAL A 63 13.56 -1.47 7.65
N ILE A 64 12.67 -1.06 6.72
CA ILE A 64 12.77 -1.48 5.31
C ILE A 64 13.64 -0.56 4.45
N GLY A 65 14.15 0.54 5.02
CA GLY A 65 15.08 1.45 4.33
C GLY A 65 14.40 2.47 3.40
N ALA A 66 13.13 2.78 3.61
CA ALA A 66 12.40 3.83 2.90
C ALA A 66 12.62 5.18 3.60
N ASN A 67 13.78 5.81 3.39
CA ASN A 67 14.25 6.94 4.20
C ASN A 67 14.05 8.32 3.55
N GLN A 68 13.59 8.39 2.30
CA GLN A 68 13.34 9.66 1.61
C GLN A 68 11.93 10.16 1.96
N ARG A 69 11.84 11.36 2.51
CA ARG A 69 10.57 11.96 2.93
C ARG A 69 9.88 12.65 1.76
N GLY A 70 8.63 12.27 1.48
CA GLY A 70 7.70 12.96 0.61
C GLY A 70 6.58 13.68 1.37
N ASP A 71 5.63 14.28 0.66
CA ASP A 71 4.43 14.86 1.27
C ASP A 71 3.42 13.75 1.59
N GLY A 72 3.34 13.38 2.87
CA GLY A 72 2.47 12.32 3.37
C GLY A 72 2.96 10.89 3.12
N TYR A 73 4.23 10.69 2.79
CA TYR A 73 4.83 9.35 2.63
C TYR A 73 6.35 9.35 2.81
N MET A 74 6.92 8.16 2.94
CA MET A 74 8.36 7.88 2.88
C MET A 74 8.63 6.98 1.67
N GLU A 75 9.79 7.16 1.01
CA GLU A 75 10.14 6.37 -0.19
C GLU A 75 11.60 5.90 -0.12
N GLY A 76 11.89 4.74 -0.66
CA GLY A 76 13.25 4.19 -0.78
C GLY A 76 13.25 2.67 -0.79
N ASN A 77 14.36 2.10 -1.22
CA ASN A 77 14.62 0.65 -1.25
C ASN A 77 13.49 -0.18 -1.91
N GLY A 78 12.82 0.36 -2.95
CA GLY A 78 11.71 -0.31 -3.64
C GLY A 78 10.36 -0.21 -2.92
N TYR A 79 10.27 0.57 -1.85
CA TYR A 79 9.04 0.76 -1.08
C TYR A 79 8.62 2.23 -1.03
N ILE A 80 7.32 2.43 -1.00
CA ILE A 80 6.67 3.67 -0.59
C ILE A 80 5.87 3.33 0.66
N VAL A 81 6.06 4.06 1.74
CA VAL A 81 5.32 3.87 2.99
C VAL A 81 4.48 5.09 3.25
N SER A 82 3.18 4.92 3.29
CA SER A 82 2.24 5.98 3.65
C SER A 82 1.32 5.50 4.77
N TRP A 83 0.39 6.34 5.20
CA TRP A 83 -0.41 6.06 6.38
C TRP A 83 -1.82 6.61 6.27
N CYS A 84 -2.73 6.00 6.99
CA CYS A 84 -4.01 6.57 7.36
C CYS A 84 -3.86 7.47 8.60
N VAL A 85 -4.90 8.18 8.95
CA VAL A 85 -5.02 8.94 10.21
C VAL A 85 -6.28 8.48 10.95
N GLY A 86 -6.42 7.16 11.11
CA GLY A 86 -7.66 6.49 11.46
C GLY A 86 -8.54 6.26 10.22
N HIS A 87 -9.85 6.29 10.38
CA HIS A 87 -10.79 6.17 9.27
C HIS A 87 -10.72 7.38 8.33
N LEU A 88 -10.40 7.11 7.06
CA LEU A 88 -10.41 8.11 5.99
C LEU A 88 -11.69 8.06 5.18
N VAL A 89 -12.33 6.92 5.20
CA VAL A 89 -13.59 6.61 4.53
C VAL A 89 -14.55 6.08 5.58
N GLU A 90 -15.77 6.55 5.57
CA GLU A 90 -16.81 6.25 6.55
C GLU A 90 -18.15 6.03 5.83
N LEU A 91 -19.09 5.38 6.48
CA LEU A 91 -20.47 5.30 6.00
C LEU A 91 -21.05 6.71 5.86
N SER A 92 -21.80 6.93 4.79
CA SER A 92 -22.56 8.16 4.62
C SER A 92 -23.60 8.29 5.73
N GLN A 93 -23.85 9.53 6.13
CA GLN A 93 -24.87 9.82 7.14
C GLN A 93 -26.25 9.40 6.64
N PRO A 94 -27.18 9.04 7.53
CA PRO A 94 -28.52 8.57 7.16
C PRO A 94 -29.30 9.51 6.22
N GLU A 95 -29.13 10.80 6.36
CA GLU A 95 -29.76 11.78 5.49
C GLU A 95 -29.29 11.72 4.02
N ALA A 96 -28.15 11.11 3.76
CA ALA A 96 -27.68 10.89 2.38
C ALA A 96 -28.54 9.85 1.64
N TYR A 97 -29.27 9.00 2.36
CA TYR A 97 -30.18 8.00 1.80
C TYR A 97 -31.60 8.52 1.62
N ASP A 98 -32.10 9.28 2.62
CA ASP A 98 -33.43 9.89 2.59
C ASP A 98 -33.45 11.09 3.56
N GLU A 99 -33.93 12.23 3.10
CA GLU A 99 -33.99 13.48 3.88
C GLU A 99 -34.80 13.33 5.20
N LYS A 100 -35.73 12.37 5.26
CA LYS A 100 -36.49 12.08 6.48
C LYS A 100 -35.60 11.68 7.65
N TYR A 101 -34.43 11.07 7.40
CA TYR A 101 -33.47 10.64 8.42
C TYR A 101 -32.58 11.75 8.97
N ALA A 102 -32.71 12.99 8.47
CA ALA A 102 -32.02 14.15 9.03
C ALA A 102 -32.41 14.42 10.50
N LYS A 103 -33.59 13.94 10.92
CA LYS A 103 -34.05 13.98 12.32
C LYS A 103 -34.18 12.55 12.83
N TRP A 104 -33.37 12.19 13.82
CA TRP A 104 -33.43 10.87 14.47
C TRP A 104 -34.78 10.61 15.08
N ARG A 105 -35.44 9.54 14.66
CA ARG A 105 -36.73 9.05 15.20
C ARG A 105 -36.59 7.56 15.45
N TYR A 106 -37.14 7.10 16.57
CA TYR A 106 -37.13 5.68 16.91
C TYR A 106 -37.87 4.81 15.88
N ASP A 107 -38.96 5.34 15.35
CA ASP A 107 -39.82 4.63 14.37
C ASP A 107 -39.16 4.47 12.99
N ASP A 108 -38.05 5.17 12.71
CA ASP A 108 -37.31 5.06 11.48
C ASP A 108 -36.22 3.98 11.55
N LEU A 109 -36.03 3.33 12.69
CA LEU A 109 -35.06 2.28 12.89
C LEU A 109 -35.64 0.87 12.67
N PRO A 110 -34.88 -0.07 12.13
CA PRO A 110 -33.50 0.07 11.60
C PRO A 110 -33.49 0.74 10.22
N ILE A 111 -32.46 1.55 9.96
CA ILE A 111 -32.19 2.13 8.62
C ILE A 111 -31.47 1.09 7.78
N LEU A 112 -32.17 0.47 6.84
CA LEU A 112 -31.63 -0.57 5.96
C LEU A 112 -31.66 -0.07 4.51
N PRO A 113 -30.61 0.62 4.05
CA PRO A 113 -30.55 1.11 2.68
C PRO A 113 -30.35 -0.05 1.71
N GLU A 114 -30.88 0.06 0.49
CA GLU A 114 -30.67 -0.93 -0.56
C GLU A 114 -29.16 -1.02 -0.95
N TYR A 115 -28.47 0.13 -0.94
CA TYR A 115 -27.04 0.24 -1.26
C TYR A 115 -26.33 1.08 -0.20
N TRP A 116 -25.28 0.51 0.40
CA TRP A 116 -24.45 1.20 1.38
C TRP A 116 -23.51 2.19 0.67
N GLN A 117 -23.58 3.45 1.07
CA GLN A 117 -22.78 4.53 0.52
C GLN A 117 -21.63 4.87 1.48
N TYR A 118 -20.44 5.03 0.91
CA TYR A 118 -19.23 5.41 1.63
C TYR A 118 -18.72 6.76 1.13
N GLN A 119 -18.28 7.59 2.04
CA GLN A 119 -17.74 8.91 1.74
C GLN A 119 -16.37 9.12 2.38
N VAL A 120 -15.58 10.01 1.76
CA VAL A 120 -14.30 10.43 2.33
C VAL A 120 -14.56 11.48 3.39
N SER A 121 -14.08 11.26 4.62
CA SER A 121 -14.21 12.22 5.70
C SER A 121 -13.56 13.56 5.33
N THR A 122 -14.26 14.64 5.60
CA THR A 122 -13.84 16.00 5.23
C THR A 122 -12.48 16.36 5.86
N SER A 123 -12.27 15.96 7.10
CA SER A 123 -11.03 16.23 7.87
C SER A 123 -9.82 15.53 7.31
N THR A 124 -10.00 14.38 6.64
CA THR A 124 -8.91 13.53 6.15
C THR A 124 -8.74 13.58 4.63
N LYS A 125 -9.51 14.38 3.95
CA LYS A 125 -9.55 14.50 2.48
C LYS A 125 -8.17 14.73 1.84
N LYS A 126 -7.29 15.52 2.50
CA LYS A 126 -5.92 15.75 2.01
C LYS A 126 -5.12 14.45 1.98
N GLN A 127 -5.12 13.69 3.08
CA GLN A 127 -4.39 12.44 3.19
C GLN A 127 -4.96 11.37 2.25
N PHE A 128 -6.28 11.28 2.14
CA PHE A 128 -6.93 10.41 1.16
C PHE A 128 -6.47 10.73 -0.28
N GLY A 129 -6.38 12.01 -0.64
CA GLY A 129 -5.89 12.46 -1.95
C GLY A 129 -4.45 12.03 -2.23
N ILE A 130 -3.58 12.05 -1.21
CA ILE A 130 -2.20 11.54 -1.31
C ILE A 130 -2.21 10.04 -1.55
N LEU A 131 -2.94 9.27 -0.73
CA LEU A 131 -3.04 7.82 -0.86
C LEU A 131 -3.58 7.40 -2.23
N LYS A 132 -4.64 8.07 -2.71
CA LYS A 132 -5.20 7.81 -4.04
C LYS A 132 -4.16 7.99 -5.15
N LYS A 133 -3.38 9.08 -5.09
CA LYS A 133 -2.29 9.32 -6.06
C LYS A 133 -1.23 8.21 -5.98
N LEU A 134 -0.81 7.82 -4.79
CA LEU A 134 0.20 6.78 -4.57
C LEU A 134 -0.29 5.41 -5.04
N MET A 135 -1.51 5.02 -4.71
CA MET A 135 -2.10 3.73 -5.11
C MET A 135 -2.23 3.60 -6.63
N LEU A 136 -2.47 4.71 -7.33
CA LEU A 136 -2.65 4.74 -8.78
C LEU A 136 -1.35 5.03 -9.54
N ARG A 137 -0.21 5.23 -8.88
CA ARG A 137 1.10 5.40 -9.53
C ARG A 137 1.41 4.20 -10.41
N LYS A 138 1.92 4.44 -11.62
CA LYS A 138 2.22 3.39 -12.61
C LYS A 138 3.37 2.48 -12.21
N ASP A 139 4.31 2.98 -11.42
CA ASP A 139 5.47 2.26 -10.91
C ASP A 139 5.17 1.45 -9.64
N VAL A 140 4.03 1.66 -8.98
CA VAL A 140 3.54 0.81 -7.89
C VAL A 140 2.88 -0.43 -8.48
N GLU A 141 3.41 -1.61 -8.20
CA GLU A 141 2.88 -2.87 -8.73
C GLU A 141 1.95 -3.60 -7.76
N SER A 142 2.19 -3.47 -6.46
CA SER A 142 1.37 -4.10 -5.41
C SER A 142 1.28 -3.22 -4.17
N LEU A 143 0.30 -3.52 -3.32
CA LEU A 143 0.09 -2.87 -2.04
C LEU A 143 0.36 -3.85 -0.91
N ILE A 144 0.89 -3.33 0.21
CA ILE A 144 1.01 -4.08 1.46
C ILE A 144 0.13 -3.40 2.50
N CYS A 145 -0.91 -4.11 2.92
CA CYS A 145 -1.75 -3.71 4.04
C CYS A 145 -0.98 -3.93 5.34
N ALA A 146 -0.56 -2.84 5.97
CA ALA A 146 0.20 -2.81 7.22
C ALA A 146 -0.53 -2.03 8.33
N THR A 147 -1.85 -2.01 8.27
CA THR A 147 -2.73 -1.54 9.35
C THR A 147 -2.73 -2.54 10.51
N ASP A 148 -3.25 -2.15 11.65
CA ASP A 148 -3.27 -3.00 12.85
C ASP A 148 -3.86 -4.40 12.55
N ALA A 149 -3.31 -5.42 13.22
CA ALA A 149 -3.69 -6.81 13.03
C ALA A 149 -5.07 -7.09 13.68
N GLY A 150 -6.13 -6.81 12.96
CA GLY A 150 -7.50 -6.96 13.44
C GLY A 150 -8.54 -6.57 12.39
N ARG A 151 -9.82 -6.74 12.75
CA ARG A 151 -10.97 -6.41 11.90
C ARG A 151 -10.96 -4.95 11.47
N GLU A 152 -10.70 -4.05 12.43
CA GLU A 152 -10.71 -2.62 12.21
C GLU A 152 -9.63 -2.16 11.24
N GLY A 153 -8.41 -2.65 11.44
CA GLY A 153 -7.31 -2.34 10.53
C GLY A 153 -7.58 -2.84 9.11
N GLU A 154 -8.19 -4.02 8.95
CA GLU A 154 -8.57 -4.52 7.63
C GLU A 154 -9.65 -3.64 7.00
N LEU A 155 -10.65 -3.21 7.77
CA LEU A 155 -11.71 -2.32 7.31
C LEU A 155 -11.14 -0.99 6.81
N ILE A 156 -10.31 -0.32 7.61
CA ILE A 156 -9.67 0.96 7.26
C ILE A 156 -8.93 0.85 5.92
N PHE A 157 -8.12 -0.20 5.75
CA PHE A 157 -7.38 -0.40 4.50
C PHE A 157 -8.30 -0.64 3.30
N ARG A 158 -9.25 -1.57 3.44
CA ARG A 158 -10.14 -1.99 2.33
C ARG A 158 -11.07 -0.88 1.87
N LEU A 159 -11.62 -0.09 2.78
CA LEU A 159 -12.45 1.06 2.43
C LEU A 159 -11.66 2.07 1.59
N VAL A 160 -10.43 2.39 2.00
CA VAL A 160 -9.56 3.30 1.22
C VAL A 160 -9.20 2.70 -0.13
N TYR A 161 -8.85 1.42 -0.18
CA TYR A 161 -8.51 0.70 -1.41
C TYR A 161 -9.65 0.73 -2.42
N HIS A 162 -10.86 0.40 -1.99
CA HIS A 162 -12.05 0.41 -2.85
C HIS A 162 -12.44 1.83 -3.27
N GLN A 163 -12.42 2.79 -2.35
CA GLN A 163 -12.77 4.18 -2.62
C GLN A 163 -11.76 4.86 -3.57
N CYS A 164 -10.52 4.42 -3.60
CA CYS A 164 -9.53 4.84 -4.59
C CYS A 164 -9.75 4.24 -5.98
N GLY A 165 -10.56 3.18 -6.10
CA GLY A 165 -10.73 2.40 -7.33
C GLY A 165 -9.47 1.61 -7.71
N CYS A 166 -8.63 1.26 -6.73
CA CYS A 166 -7.42 0.50 -6.95
C CYS A 166 -7.75 -0.97 -7.26
N LYS A 167 -7.01 -1.57 -8.19
CA LYS A 167 -7.18 -2.99 -8.59
C LYS A 167 -5.87 -3.78 -8.52
N LYS A 168 -4.85 -3.19 -7.89
CA LYS A 168 -3.54 -3.84 -7.77
C LYS A 168 -3.58 -4.96 -6.73
N PRO A 169 -2.73 -5.99 -6.86
CA PRO A 169 -2.66 -7.06 -5.89
C PRO A 169 -2.29 -6.52 -4.50
N VAL A 170 -2.86 -7.14 -3.48
CA VAL A 170 -2.66 -6.79 -2.07
C VAL A 170 -2.03 -7.95 -1.34
N GLU A 171 -0.98 -7.65 -0.58
CA GLU A 171 -0.35 -8.53 0.41
C GLU A 171 -0.66 -7.99 1.82
N ARG A 172 -0.74 -8.84 2.80
CA ARG A 172 -1.01 -8.47 4.21
C ARG A 172 0.23 -8.68 5.07
N LEU A 173 0.66 -7.62 5.75
CA LEU A 173 1.62 -7.66 6.84
C LEU A 173 0.84 -7.87 8.15
N TRP A 174 1.00 -9.04 8.78
CA TRP A 174 0.32 -9.37 10.03
C TRP A 174 1.33 -9.50 11.15
N ILE A 175 1.48 -8.44 11.94
CA ILE A 175 2.41 -8.39 13.07
C ILE A 175 1.71 -7.79 14.29
N SER A 176 2.10 -8.26 15.48
CA SER A 176 1.59 -7.78 16.78
C SER A 176 2.60 -6.94 17.55
N SER A 177 3.83 -6.81 17.04
CA SER A 177 4.91 -6.03 17.65
C SER A 177 5.55 -5.11 16.63
N MET A 178 5.96 -3.92 17.08
CA MET A 178 6.69 -2.92 16.28
C MET A 178 8.20 -2.96 16.49
N GLU A 179 8.72 -4.02 17.10
CA GLU A 179 10.17 -4.23 17.19
C GLU A 179 10.77 -4.50 15.80
N ASP A 180 11.99 -4.00 15.57
CA ASP A 180 12.68 -4.12 14.29
C ASP A 180 12.79 -5.56 13.79
N SER A 181 12.97 -6.53 14.70
CA SER A 181 13.02 -7.98 14.41
C SER A 181 11.69 -8.49 13.90
N ALA A 182 10.59 -8.16 14.58
CA ALA A 182 9.23 -8.58 14.22
C ALA A 182 8.79 -7.97 12.87
N ILE A 183 9.15 -6.71 12.61
CA ILE A 183 8.89 -6.05 11.33
C ILE A 183 9.64 -6.78 10.21
N ARG A 184 10.95 -7.06 10.37
CA ARG A 184 11.74 -7.78 9.35
C ARG A 184 11.18 -9.16 9.04
N GLU A 185 10.83 -9.90 10.08
CA GLU A 185 10.23 -11.23 9.95
C GLU A 185 8.86 -11.15 9.24
N GLY A 186 8.02 -10.18 9.63
CA GLY A 186 6.72 -9.96 9.01
C GLY A 186 6.82 -9.67 7.50
N PHE A 187 7.77 -8.85 7.08
CA PHE A 187 8.00 -8.58 5.65
C PHE A 187 8.50 -9.80 4.86
N GLN A 188 9.08 -10.80 5.54
CA GLN A 188 9.44 -12.08 4.92
C GLN A 188 8.26 -13.05 4.83
N LYS A 189 7.19 -12.83 5.62
CA LYS A 189 6.02 -13.71 5.76
C LYS A 189 4.72 -13.03 5.31
N LEU A 190 4.79 -12.16 4.32
CA LEU A 190 3.61 -11.53 3.74
C LEU A 190 2.64 -12.59 3.21
N ARG A 191 1.34 -12.38 3.42
CA ARG A 191 0.28 -13.28 2.96
C ARG A 191 -0.58 -12.59 1.91
N PRO A 192 -1.21 -13.34 0.99
CA PRO A 192 -2.19 -12.79 0.07
C PRO A 192 -3.32 -12.07 0.82
N GLY A 193 -3.70 -10.87 0.37
CA GLY A 193 -4.79 -10.12 0.99
C GLY A 193 -6.12 -10.86 0.98
N THR A 194 -6.33 -11.75 0.01
CA THR A 194 -7.55 -12.57 -0.10
C THR A 194 -7.78 -13.53 1.07
N GLU A 195 -6.73 -13.90 1.82
CA GLU A 195 -6.89 -14.72 3.03
C GLU A 195 -7.66 -13.97 4.14
N TYR A 196 -7.80 -12.66 4.02
CA TYR A 196 -8.44 -11.78 5.01
C TYR A 196 -9.82 -11.25 4.54
N ASP A 197 -10.37 -11.79 3.46
CA ASP A 197 -11.66 -11.34 2.92
C ASP A 197 -12.80 -11.60 3.93
N ALA A 198 -12.83 -12.76 4.59
CA ALA A 198 -13.82 -13.05 5.63
C ALA A 198 -13.70 -12.11 6.86
N LEU A 199 -12.47 -11.68 7.19
CA LEU A 199 -12.23 -10.71 8.26
C LEU A 199 -12.79 -9.33 7.90
N TYR A 200 -12.59 -8.90 6.65
CA TYR A 200 -13.15 -7.67 6.11
C TYR A 200 -14.69 -7.70 6.10
N GLU A 201 -15.28 -8.79 5.63
CA GLU A 201 -16.73 -9.00 5.63
C GLU A 201 -17.32 -8.88 7.04
N ALA A 202 -16.67 -9.52 8.02
CA ALA A 202 -17.09 -9.44 9.42
C ALA A 202 -17.01 -8.00 9.97
N ALA A 203 -16.00 -7.24 9.56
CA ALA A 203 -15.87 -5.83 9.95
C ALA A 203 -16.95 -4.95 9.31
N LEU A 204 -17.24 -5.16 8.02
CA LEU A 204 -18.34 -4.48 7.32
C LEU A 204 -19.70 -4.74 7.95
N CYS A 205 -19.98 -6.01 8.27
CA CYS A 205 -21.24 -6.36 8.93
C CYS A 205 -21.39 -5.63 10.26
N ARG A 206 -20.30 -5.52 11.01
CA ARG A 206 -20.30 -4.80 12.28
C ARG A 206 -20.54 -3.29 12.09
N GLU A 207 -19.79 -2.65 11.21
CA GLU A 207 -19.93 -1.22 10.92
C GLU A 207 -21.37 -0.84 10.49
N ARG A 208 -22.02 -1.75 9.74
CA ARG A 208 -23.39 -1.54 9.25
C ARG A 208 -24.45 -1.82 10.31
N ALA A 209 -24.13 -2.61 11.34
CA ALA A 209 -25.05 -2.94 12.41
C ALA A 209 -25.03 -1.90 13.56
N ASP A 210 -23.90 -1.27 13.79
CA ASP A 210 -23.70 -0.22 14.80
C ASP A 210 -24.29 1.12 14.33
#